data_926887fe41eae1d62c920d445a45f3d1
#
_entry.id   926887fe41eae1d62c920d445a45f3d1
#
_cell.length_a   1.000
_cell.length_b   1.000
_cell.length_c   1.000
_cell.angle_alpha   90.00
_cell.angle_beta   90.00
_cell.angle_gamma   90.00
#
_symmetry.space_group_name_H-M   'P 1'
#
loop_
_entity.id
_entity.type
_entity.pdbx_description
1 polymer ?
#
loop_
_entity_poly.entity_id
_entity_poly.type
_entity_poly.pdbx_seq_one_letter_code
_entity_poly.pdbx_strand_id
1 'polypeptide(L)'
;MLLNRWENVNTRRGDDLAFRHPERPTGVSFREIDEMAREVDVSGEVVPAIGASLDFFSSLLAAWRVGKPALLMENKTSRIRPISCEIPAGTVLIKQACGASGVERSLFFGESQILAEGERNIRGLGLHEFRRGLAAISLAHSYGFGCLALPLLLAGVPVEVVSGPLPMFLQAALDRGGEIFLPGVPAIWKTWWQTGVAAHPEISLALSAGSPLSLELESAVYADCGLKIHNFYGTSETGAIAFDDSLAPRKRAHFVGKILPGIDVATDGAGRLTVASDACALGADSPAWEDEFQGQFYGTLDVGEVSDGGIFINHCVGGAINVAGRKVSPIRLQTILEQLDGVAAAVVERGESRDFERFGEIRVRLSVKPGHEAKVIREQLRQQVESWEMPRHWEFVPVECGLKPHLA
;
A
#
# COMPACT_ATOMS: atom_id res chain seq x y z
N MET A 1 0.02 24.35 6.10
CA MET A 1 0.68 23.57 7.19
C MET A 1 1.66 22.54 6.61
N LEU A 2 1.29 21.71 5.61
CA LEU A 2 2.23 20.76 4.93
C LEU A 2 3.40 21.50 4.28
N LEU A 3 3.12 22.54 3.50
CA LEU A 3 4.17 23.35 2.87
C LEU A 3 5.09 24.01 3.90
N ASN A 4 4.57 24.51 5.02
CA ASN A 4 5.42 25.07 6.08
C ASN A 4 6.36 24.01 6.69
N ARG A 5 5.90 22.75 6.81
CA ARG A 5 6.76 21.64 7.24
C ARG A 5 7.88 21.40 6.23
N TRP A 6 7.53 21.34 4.94
CA TRP A 6 8.50 21.20 3.87
C TRP A 6 9.50 22.36 3.84
N GLU A 7 9.05 23.59 3.92
CA GLU A 7 9.91 24.78 3.94
C GLU A 7 10.91 24.72 5.10
N ASN A 8 10.47 24.28 6.30
CA ASN A 8 11.35 24.07 7.43
C ASN A 8 12.40 22.98 7.19
N VAL A 9 12.02 21.87 6.51
CA VAL A 9 12.96 20.83 6.12
C VAL A 9 13.95 21.37 5.10
N ASN A 10 13.47 21.99 4.02
CA ASN A 10 14.30 22.54 2.95
C ASN A 10 15.25 23.64 3.44
N THR A 11 14.81 24.49 4.36
CA THR A 11 15.68 25.52 4.97
C THR A 11 16.83 24.92 5.77
N ARG A 12 16.58 23.84 6.51
CA ARG A 12 17.60 23.21 7.36
C ARG A 12 18.50 22.22 6.63
N ARG A 13 17.98 21.56 5.59
CA ARG A 13 18.61 20.42 4.91
C ARG A 13 18.67 20.57 3.38
N GLY A 14 18.48 21.78 2.85
CA GLY A 14 18.33 22.02 1.41
C GLY A 14 19.38 21.35 0.54
N ASP A 15 20.64 21.37 0.94
CA ASP A 15 21.77 20.81 0.18
C ASP A 15 22.06 19.34 0.51
N ASP A 16 21.35 18.75 1.52
CA ASP A 16 21.48 17.35 1.85
C ASP A 16 20.79 16.47 0.80
N LEU A 17 21.27 15.23 0.64
CA LEU A 17 20.60 14.21 -0.16
C LEU A 17 19.22 13.91 0.44
N ALA A 18 18.18 14.08 -0.37
CA ALA A 18 16.80 13.83 0.01
C ALA A 18 16.26 12.53 -0.60
N PHE A 19 16.47 12.37 -1.90
CA PHE A 19 15.84 11.30 -2.66
C PHE A 19 16.80 10.69 -3.68
N ARG A 20 16.94 9.37 -3.66
CA ARG A 20 17.71 8.62 -4.66
C ARG A 20 16.77 7.73 -5.46
N HIS A 21 16.85 7.85 -6.77
CA HIS A 21 16.02 7.13 -7.72
C HIS A 21 16.87 6.42 -8.78
N PRO A 22 16.45 5.27 -9.34
CA PRO A 22 17.19 4.59 -10.40
C PRO A 22 17.53 5.47 -11.62
N GLU A 23 16.64 6.39 -12.00
CA GLU A 23 16.88 7.36 -13.08
C GLU A 23 17.95 8.41 -12.73
N ARG A 24 18.20 8.63 -11.43
CA ARG A 24 19.23 9.55 -10.93
C ARG A 24 19.98 8.91 -9.75
N PRO A 25 20.93 8.02 -10.02
CA PRO A 25 21.64 7.26 -8.97
C PRO A 25 22.47 8.11 -8.01
N THR A 26 22.88 9.31 -8.43
CA THR A 26 23.55 10.30 -7.56
C THR A 26 22.57 10.88 -6.52
N GLY A 27 21.27 10.81 -6.80
CA GLY A 27 20.19 11.37 -6.01
C GLY A 27 19.95 12.85 -6.28
N VAL A 28 18.93 13.37 -5.60
CA VAL A 28 18.54 14.80 -5.58
C VAL A 28 18.52 15.30 -4.15
N SER A 29 18.88 16.57 -3.95
CA SER A 29 18.78 17.24 -2.67
C SER A 29 17.36 17.73 -2.39
N PHE A 30 17.08 18.16 -1.15
CA PHE A 30 15.79 18.76 -0.80
C PHE A 30 15.55 20.04 -1.62
N ARG A 31 16.59 20.84 -1.86
CA ARG A 31 16.52 22.05 -2.70
C ARG A 31 16.17 21.72 -4.15
N GLU A 32 16.82 20.71 -4.75
CA GLU A 32 16.52 20.28 -6.11
C GLU A 32 15.09 19.77 -6.26
N ILE A 33 14.54 19.03 -5.26
CA ILE A 33 13.12 18.64 -5.26
C ILE A 33 12.23 19.89 -5.28
N ASP A 34 12.57 20.91 -4.48
CA ASP A 34 11.83 22.17 -4.42
C ASP A 34 11.86 22.94 -5.74
N GLU A 35 13.00 22.95 -6.41
CA GLU A 35 13.17 23.56 -7.73
C GLU A 35 12.40 22.79 -8.80
N MET A 36 12.52 21.46 -8.84
CA MET A 36 11.76 20.60 -9.75
C MET A 36 10.25 20.80 -9.61
N ALA A 37 9.75 21.07 -8.40
CA ALA A 37 8.33 21.32 -8.17
C ALA A 37 7.79 22.58 -8.88
N ARG A 38 8.64 23.49 -9.32
CA ARG A 38 8.24 24.70 -10.10
C ARG A 38 8.00 24.41 -11.56
N GLU A 39 8.55 23.30 -12.06
CA GLU A 39 8.49 22.89 -13.46
C GLU A 39 7.35 21.87 -13.73
N VAL A 40 6.68 21.39 -12.67
CA VAL A 40 5.58 20.42 -12.81
C VAL A 40 4.35 21.08 -13.45
N ASP A 41 3.74 20.42 -14.42
CA ASP A 41 2.46 20.84 -14.99
C ASP A 41 1.33 20.63 -13.98
N VAL A 42 0.71 21.75 -13.60
CA VAL A 42 -0.43 21.80 -12.66
C VAL A 42 -1.72 22.30 -13.33
N SER A 43 -1.83 22.18 -14.64
CA SER A 43 -3.00 22.68 -15.42
C SER A 43 -4.28 21.88 -15.12
N GLY A 44 -4.20 20.57 -14.83
CA GLY A 44 -5.34 19.71 -14.50
C GLY A 44 -6.04 20.04 -13.20
N GLU A 45 -7.24 19.51 -12.97
CA GLU A 45 -7.99 19.62 -11.69
C GLU A 45 -7.26 18.90 -10.56
N VAL A 46 -6.60 17.80 -10.87
CA VAL A 46 -5.74 17.03 -9.97
C VAL A 46 -4.34 16.91 -10.57
N VAL A 47 -3.31 16.79 -9.73
CA VAL A 47 -1.92 16.64 -10.17
C VAL A 47 -1.48 15.19 -9.92
N PRO A 48 -1.16 14.41 -10.97
CA PRO A 48 -0.65 13.05 -10.81
C PRO A 48 0.70 13.03 -10.09
N ALA A 49 0.80 12.26 -9.01
CA ALA A 49 2.05 11.96 -8.31
C ALA A 49 2.36 10.46 -8.49
N ILE A 50 3.34 10.16 -9.36
CA ILE A 50 3.64 8.80 -9.80
C ILE A 50 4.75 8.22 -8.94
N GLY A 51 4.43 7.23 -8.10
CA GLY A 51 5.34 6.65 -7.11
C GLY A 51 6.61 6.02 -7.68
N ALA A 52 6.57 5.59 -8.95
CA ALA A 52 7.72 5.05 -9.67
C ALA A 52 8.50 6.12 -10.45
N SER A 53 8.23 7.42 -10.27
CA SER A 53 8.90 8.53 -10.98
C SER A 53 9.86 9.29 -10.07
N LEU A 54 10.93 9.81 -10.67
CA LEU A 54 11.81 10.77 -10.01
C LEU A 54 11.07 12.03 -9.54
N ASP A 55 9.98 12.41 -10.26
CA ASP A 55 9.19 13.61 -9.99
C ASP A 55 8.11 13.42 -8.91
N PHE A 56 8.07 12.28 -8.21
CA PHE A 56 7.01 11.97 -7.25
C PHE A 56 6.84 13.08 -6.19
N PHE A 57 7.92 13.45 -5.53
CA PHE A 57 7.88 14.46 -4.46
C PHE A 57 7.64 15.87 -4.99
N SER A 58 8.25 16.21 -6.13
CA SER A 58 8.04 17.51 -6.77
C SER A 58 6.60 17.68 -7.24
N SER A 59 5.94 16.61 -7.72
CA SER A 59 4.52 16.64 -8.09
C SER A 59 3.60 16.90 -6.89
N LEU A 60 3.87 16.27 -5.74
CA LEU A 60 3.14 16.53 -4.48
C LEU A 60 3.25 18.00 -4.07
N LEU A 61 4.48 18.53 -4.05
CA LEU A 61 4.73 19.91 -3.64
C LEU A 61 4.11 20.92 -4.61
N ALA A 62 4.20 20.66 -5.92
CA ALA A 62 3.58 21.50 -6.93
C ALA A 62 2.07 21.57 -6.78
N ALA A 63 1.41 20.42 -6.58
CA ALA A 63 -0.03 20.35 -6.34
C ALA A 63 -0.43 21.20 -5.11
N TRP A 64 0.25 20.99 -3.99
CA TRP A 64 -0.06 21.70 -2.74
C TRP A 64 0.19 23.21 -2.83
N ARG A 65 1.21 23.66 -3.58
CA ARG A 65 1.49 25.09 -3.81
C ARG A 65 0.37 25.84 -4.52
N VAL A 66 -0.33 25.16 -5.41
CA VAL A 66 -1.45 25.76 -6.16
C VAL A 66 -2.82 25.42 -5.57
N GLY A 67 -2.85 24.78 -4.39
CA GLY A 67 -4.08 24.39 -3.70
C GLY A 67 -4.88 23.29 -4.41
N LYS A 68 -4.23 22.44 -5.23
CA LYS A 68 -4.86 21.33 -5.92
C LYS A 68 -4.57 20.01 -5.24
N PRO A 69 -5.46 19.01 -5.32
CA PRO A 69 -5.17 17.69 -4.80
C PRO A 69 -4.14 16.96 -5.66
N ALA A 70 -3.19 16.28 -5.01
CA ALA A 70 -2.32 15.32 -5.66
C ALA A 70 -3.02 13.96 -5.74
N LEU A 71 -2.99 13.31 -6.92
CA LEU A 71 -3.51 11.96 -7.13
C LEU A 71 -2.34 10.97 -7.11
N LEU A 72 -2.34 10.06 -6.12
CA LEU A 72 -1.32 9.02 -6.04
C LEU A 72 -1.53 7.95 -7.12
N MET A 73 -0.49 7.68 -7.91
CA MET A 73 -0.47 6.66 -8.95
C MET A 73 0.78 5.79 -8.81
N GLU A 74 0.67 4.48 -8.97
CA GLU A 74 1.83 3.60 -8.85
C GLU A 74 2.83 3.79 -10.00
N ASN A 75 2.33 3.86 -11.23
CA ASN A 75 3.14 4.06 -12.44
C ASN A 75 2.37 4.87 -13.49
N LYS A 76 3.03 5.26 -14.58
CA LYS A 76 2.44 6.07 -15.68
C LYS A 76 1.32 5.34 -16.44
N THR A 77 1.32 4.03 -16.40
CA THR A 77 0.30 3.20 -17.08
C THR A 77 -0.83 2.81 -16.15
N SER A 78 -0.76 3.17 -14.87
CA SER A 78 -1.87 2.95 -13.92
C SER A 78 -3.12 3.64 -14.44
N ARG A 79 -4.23 2.89 -14.47
CA ARG A 79 -5.52 3.47 -14.86
C ARG A 79 -5.99 4.43 -13.79
N ILE A 80 -6.26 5.66 -14.18
CA ILE A 80 -6.96 6.61 -13.34
C ILE A 80 -8.43 6.23 -13.38
N ARG A 81 -8.99 5.86 -12.23
CA ARG A 81 -10.43 5.71 -12.10
C ARG A 81 -11.07 7.10 -12.16
N PRO A 82 -12.07 7.34 -13.01
CA PRO A 82 -12.82 8.57 -12.97
C PRO A 82 -13.43 8.80 -11.57
N ILE A 83 -13.29 9.99 -11.05
CA ILE A 83 -13.94 10.41 -9.80
C ILE A 83 -15.37 10.81 -10.17
N SER A 84 -16.36 10.11 -9.61
CA SER A 84 -17.77 10.27 -9.96
C SER A 84 -18.55 11.20 -9.05
N CYS A 85 -17.88 11.75 -8.04
CA CYS A 85 -18.47 12.74 -7.11
C CYS A 85 -17.66 14.03 -7.11
N GLU A 86 -18.22 15.06 -6.50
CA GLU A 86 -17.49 16.31 -6.22
C GLU A 86 -16.37 16.03 -5.21
N ILE A 87 -15.17 16.53 -5.49
CA ILE A 87 -14.03 16.42 -4.57
C ILE A 87 -14.30 17.33 -3.36
N PRO A 88 -14.29 16.80 -2.13
CA PRO A 88 -14.54 17.61 -0.93
C PRO A 88 -13.58 18.80 -0.83
N ALA A 89 -14.11 19.95 -0.43
CA ALA A 89 -13.30 21.15 -0.23
C ALA A 89 -12.17 20.89 0.79
N GLY A 90 -10.97 21.42 0.51
CA GLY A 90 -9.81 21.21 1.35
C GLY A 90 -9.06 19.89 1.11
N THR A 91 -9.47 19.07 0.13
CA THR A 91 -8.72 17.89 -0.28
C THR A 91 -7.35 18.29 -0.84
N VAL A 92 -6.28 17.71 -0.30
CA VAL A 92 -4.89 17.91 -0.77
C VAL A 92 -4.29 16.64 -1.36
N LEU A 93 -4.90 15.47 -1.07
CA LEU A 93 -4.43 14.18 -1.54
C LEU A 93 -5.60 13.26 -1.86
N ILE A 94 -5.46 12.51 -2.96
CA ILE A 94 -6.39 11.46 -3.38
C ILE A 94 -5.62 10.14 -3.47
N LYS A 95 -6.11 9.13 -2.76
CA LYS A 95 -5.63 7.74 -2.87
C LYS A 95 -6.69 6.91 -3.57
N GLN A 96 -6.33 6.22 -4.64
CA GLN A 96 -7.23 5.24 -5.27
C GLN A 96 -6.88 3.85 -4.73
N ALA A 97 -7.82 3.23 -4.06
CA ALA A 97 -7.61 1.95 -3.38
C ALA A 97 -8.77 0.98 -3.65
N CYS A 98 -8.43 -0.29 -3.77
CA CYS A 98 -9.39 -1.37 -3.61
C CYS A 98 -9.50 -1.66 -2.12
N GLY A 99 -10.61 -1.28 -1.50
CA GLY A 99 -10.89 -1.62 -0.12
C GLY A 99 -11.01 -3.13 0.09
N ALA A 100 -11.10 -3.58 1.34
CA ALA A 100 -11.33 -4.99 1.66
C ALA A 100 -12.66 -5.52 1.10
N SER A 101 -13.64 -4.64 0.82
CA SER A 101 -14.90 -4.97 0.15
C SER A 101 -14.72 -5.47 -1.30
N GLY A 102 -13.56 -5.24 -1.92
CA GLY A 102 -13.33 -5.51 -3.33
C GLY A 102 -13.87 -4.39 -4.24
N VAL A 103 -14.39 -3.31 -3.70
CA VAL A 103 -14.83 -2.14 -4.45
C VAL A 103 -13.70 -1.12 -4.52
N GLU A 104 -13.31 -0.73 -5.72
CA GLU A 104 -12.34 0.35 -5.92
C GLU A 104 -13.01 1.69 -5.66
N ARG A 105 -12.30 2.55 -4.95
CA ARG A 105 -12.77 3.91 -4.62
C ARG A 105 -11.63 4.91 -4.53
N SER A 106 -11.94 6.17 -4.74
CA SER A 106 -11.06 7.30 -4.45
C SER A 106 -11.33 7.78 -3.04
N LEU A 107 -10.28 7.89 -2.23
CA LEU A 107 -10.31 8.38 -0.85
C LEU A 107 -9.73 9.79 -0.85
N PHE A 108 -10.39 10.72 -0.16
CA PHE A 108 -10.03 12.13 -0.11
C PHE A 108 -9.43 12.50 1.24
N PHE A 109 -8.29 13.16 1.23
CA PHE A 109 -7.58 13.56 2.45
C PHE A 109 -7.27 15.05 2.45
N GLY A 110 -7.55 15.70 3.55
CA GLY A 110 -7.15 17.06 3.81
C GLY A 110 -5.75 17.15 4.43
N GLU A 111 -5.29 18.36 4.64
CA GLU A 111 -3.97 18.66 5.18
C GLU A 111 -3.78 18.11 6.60
N SER A 112 -4.82 18.21 7.45
CA SER A 112 -4.80 17.72 8.84
C SER A 112 -4.64 16.19 8.90
N GLN A 113 -5.34 15.46 8.03
CA GLN A 113 -5.28 13.99 7.97
C GLN A 113 -3.88 13.51 7.58
N ILE A 114 -3.27 14.17 6.58
CA ILE A 114 -1.93 13.82 6.11
C ILE A 114 -0.87 14.14 7.18
N LEU A 115 -1.00 15.26 7.87
CA LEU A 115 -0.11 15.60 8.98
C LEU A 115 -0.24 14.61 10.14
N ALA A 116 -1.47 14.25 10.51
CA ALA A 116 -1.72 13.31 11.60
C ALA A 116 -1.12 11.93 11.29
N GLU A 117 -1.33 11.39 10.07
CA GLU A 117 -0.72 10.14 9.63
C GLU A 117 0.81 10.21 9.67
N GLY A 118 1.39 11.28 9.10
CA GLY A 118 2.84 11.43 9.03
C GLY A 118 3.50 11.59 10.40
N GLU A 119 2.97 12.43 11.28
CA GLU A 119 3.52 12.65 12.63
C GLU A 119 3.40 11.38 13.49
N ARG A 120 2.30 10.65 13.36
CA ARG A 120 2.10 9.37 14.05
C ARG A 120 3.12 8.34 13.62
N ASN A 121 3.34 8.18 12.32
CA ASN A 121 4.32 7.22 11.79
C ASN A 121 5.75 7.61 12.17
N ILE A 122 6.11 8.89 12.02
CA ILE A 122 7.45 9.38 12.35
C ILE A 122 7.78 9.13 13.83
N ARG A 123 6.85 9.45 14.74
CA ARG A 123 7.06 9.31 16.18
C ARG A 123 6.83 7.89 16.67
N GLY A 124 5.73 7.26 16.23
CA GLY A 124 5.33 5.93 16.69
C GLY A 124 6.28 4.81 16.29
N LEU A 125 6.97 4.96 15.16
CA LEU A 125 7.96 4.01 14.66
C LEU A 125 9.41 4.53 14.79
N GLY A 126 9.63 5.74 15.31
CA GLY A 126 10.97 6.32 15.43
C GLY A 126 11.67 6.60 14.10
N LEU A 127 10.92 6.82 12.99
CA LEU A 127 11.51 6.88 11.65
C LEU A 127 12.51 8.02 11.43
N HIS A 128 12.47 9.06 12.24
CA HIS A 128 13.40 10.20 12.20
C HIS A 128 14.80 9.87 12.77
N GLU A 129 14.95 8.72 13.42
CA GLU A 129 16.22 8.27 13.99
C GLU A 129 17.10 7.56 12.96
N PHE A 130 16.51 7.10 11.86
CA PHE A 130 17.22 6.37 10.82
C PHE A 130 17.86 7.30 9.79
N ARG A 131 18.99 6.85 9.23
CA ARG A 131 19.72 7.60 8.22
C ARG A 131 18.93 7.73 6.92
N ARG A 132 18.17 6.69 6.55
CA ARG A 132 17.27 6.67 5.37
C ARG A 132 16.26 5.53 5.42
N GLY A 133 15.20 5.68 4.64
CA GLY A 133 14.28 4.61 4.30
C GLY A 133 14.58 4.01 2.93
N LEU A 134 14.47 2.69 2.78
CA LEU A 134 14.56 2.04 1.48
C LEU A 134 13.17 1.70 0.93
N ALA A 135 12.86 2.25 -0.24
CA ALA A 135 11.59 2.05 -0.92
C ALA A 135 11.67 0.84 -1.87
N ALA A 136 11.47 -0.35 -1.34
CA ALA A 136 11.25 -1.57 -2.11
C ALA A 136 9.74 -1.83 -2.38
N ILE A 137 8.89 -0.97 -1.84
CA ILE A 137 7.43 -0.92 -2.08
C ILE A 137 7.08 0.43 -2.70
N SER A 138 5.93 0.51 -3.38
CA SER A 138 5.50 1.74 -4.05
C SER A 138 5.29 2.90 -3.07
N LEU A 139 5.86 4.07 -3.37
CA LEU A 139 5.64 5.32 -2.63
C LEU A 139 4.20 5.83 -2.75
N ALA A 140 3.47 5.45 -3.78
CA ALA A 140 2.08 5.85 -3.99
C ALA A 140 1.07 4.91 -3.29
N HIS A 141 1.48 3.74 -2.84
CA HIS A 141 0.63 2.88 -2.01
C HIS A 141 0.54 3.45 -0.58
N SER A 142 -0.63 3.36 0.07
CA SER A 142 -0.85 3.95 1.41
C SER A 142 0.25 3.61 2.41
N TYR A 143 0.73 2.36 2.42
CA TYR A 143 1.82 1.92 3.29
C TYR A 143 3.14 2.63 2.98
N GLY A 144 3.56 2.65 1.71
CA GLY A 144 4.80 3.33 1.31
C GLY A 144 4.71 4.85 1.43
N PHE A 145 3.53 5.42 1.16
CA PHE A 145 3.29 6.84 1.35
C PHE A 145 3.44 7.23 2.83
N GLY A 146 2.77 6.50 3.73
CA GLY A 146 2.81 6.78 5.17
C GLY A 146 4.19 6.57 5.80
N CYS A 147 4.91 5.49 5.44
CA CYS A 147 6.18 5.12 6.06
C CYS A 147 7.43 5.73 5.40
N LEU A 148 7.36 6.13 4.12
CA LEU A 148 8.52 6.64 3.38
C LEU A 148 8.32 8.07 2.90
N ALA A 149 7.21 8.36 2.20
CA ALA A 149 7.02 9.68 1.61
C ALA A 149 6.79 10.76 2.67
N LEU A 150 5.90 10.52 3.64
CA LEU A 150 5.63 11.49 4.70
C LEU A 150 6.85 11.79 5.59
N PRO A 151 7.66 10.82 6.04
CA PRO A 151 8.90 11.10 6.76
C PRO A 151 9.88 11.97 5.97
N LEU A 152 10.03 11.79 4.67
CA LEU A 152 10.86 12.67 3.84
C LEU A 152 10.31 14.10 3.85
N LEU A 153 9.02 14.26 3.55
CA LEU A 153 8.38 15.58 3.41
C LEU A 153 8.27 16.35 4.72
N LEU A 154 8.02 15.66 5.84
CA LEU A 154 7.69 16.30 7.12
C LEU A 154 8.85 16.37 8.10
N ALA A 155 9.80 15.43 8.02
CA ALA A 155 10.95 15.33 8.92
C ALA A 155 12.30 15.35 8.22
N GLY A 156 12.33 15.34 6.90
CA GLY A 156 13.56 15.35 6.10
C GLY A 156 14.32 14.02 6.15
N VAL A 157 13.64 12.90 6.36
CA VAL A 157 14.27 11.58 6.34
C VAL A 157 14.52 11.17 4.88
N PRO A 158 15.78 10.95 4.46
CA PRO A 158 16.07 10.59 3.07
C PRO A 158 15.41 9.28 2.64
N VAL A 159 15.01 9.17 1.38
CA VAL A 159 14.45 7.96 0.79
C VAL A 159 15.26 7.52 -0.42
N GLU A 160 15.52 6.23 -0.50
CA GLU A 160 16.15 5.60 -1.66
C GLU A 160 15.23 4.56 -2.27
N VAL A 161 14.84 4.76 -3.54
CA VAL A 161 14.06 3.77 -4.30
C VAL A 161 15.01 2.71 -4.84
N VAL A 162 14.71 1.46 -4.52
CA VAL A 162 15.34 0.31 -5.17
C VAL A 162 14.56 -0.06 -6.44
N SER A 163 15.25 -0.55 -7.48
CA SER A 163 14.65 -0.86 -8.79
C SER A 163 13.66 -2.05 -8.77
N GLY A 164 13.18 -2.39 -7.61
CA GLY A 164 12.23 -3.48 -7.36
C GLY A 164 12.65 -4.32 -6.15
N PRO A 165 11.82 -5.29 -5.76
CA PRO A 165 12.05 -6.10 -4.55
C PRO A 165 13.10 -7.22 -4.75
N LEU A 166 13.77 -7.28 -5.91
CA LEU A 166 14.78 -8.31 -6.18
C LEU A 166 16.00 -8.12 -5.27
N PRO A 167 16.54 -9.22 -4.71
CA PRO A 167 17.61 -9.19 -3.73
C PRO A 167 18.85 -8.41 -4.16
N MET A 168 19.24 -8.53 -5.43
CA MET A 168 20.42 -7.83 -5.96
C MET A 168 20.31 -6.29 -5.92
N PHE A 169 19.11 -5.74 -6.15
CA PHE A 169 18.89 -4.29 -6.09
C PHE A 169 18.90 -3.79 -4.65
N LEU A 170 18.29 -4.58 -3.74
CA LEU A 170 18.30 -4.27 -2.32
C LEU A 170 19.72 -4.34 -1.76
N GLN A 171 20.49 -5.39 -2.08
CA GLN A 171 21.89 -5.53 -1.65
C GLN A 171 22.71 -4.29 -2.04
N ALA A 172 22.63 -3.87 -3.31
CA ALA A 172 23.35 -2.69 -3.80
C ALA A 172 22.96 -1.39 -3.08
N ALA A 173 21.72 -1.28 -2.59
CA ALA A 173 21.28 -0.13 -1.78
C ALA A 173 21.80 -0.24 -0.35
N LEU A 174 21.79 -1.42 0.25
CA LEU A 174 22.29 -1.68 1.61
C LEU A 174 23.79 -1.44 1.73
N ASP A 175 24.59 -1.85 0.74
CA ASP A 175 26.04 -1.68 0.69
C ASP A 175 26.52 -0.22 0.77
N ARG A 176 25.61 0.76 0.59
CA ARG A 176 25.92 2.17 0.80
C ARG A 176 26.05 2.58 2.28
N GLY A 177 25.73 1.68 3.19
CA GLY A 177 25.86 1.85 4.63
C GLY A 177 24.83 2.78 5.27
N GLY A 178 24.80 2.74 6.60
CA GLY A 178 23.96 3.57 7.46
C GLY A 178 22.69 2.86 7.93
N GLU A 179 22.25 3.16 9.13
CA GLU A 179 21.06 2.59 9.75
C GLU A 179 19.81 2.85 8.90
N ILE A 180 19.10 1.79 8.55
CA ILE A 180 18.05 1.80 7.58
C ILE A 180 16.77 1.24 8.18
N PHE A 181 15.63 1.89 7.85
CA PHE A 181 14.35 1.22 7.98
C PHE A 181 13.85 0.73 6.61
N LEU A 182 13.31 -0.48 6.60
CA LEU A 182 12.93 -1.18 5.39
C LEU A 182 11.49 -1.71 5.49
N PRO A 183 10.51 -1.03 4.88
CA PRO A 183 9.16 -1.55 4.76
C PRO A 183 9.07 -2.59 3.64
N GLY A 184 8.40 -3.70 3.92
CA GLY A 184 8.14 -4.78 2.99
C GLY A 184 6.82 -5.47 3.27
N VAL A 185 6.45 -6.42 2.43
CA VAL A 185 5.32 -7.33 2.66
C VAL A 185 5.86 -8.73 2.96
N PRO A 186 5.11 -9.64 3.62
CA PRO A 186 5.62 -10.96 4.00
C PRO A 186 6.25 -11.75 2.86
N ALA A 187 5.64 -11.73 1.67
CA ALA A 187 6.17 -12.43 0.50
C ALA A 187 7.56 -11.93 0.06
N ILE A 188 7.81 -10.63 0.19
CA ILE A 188 9.11 -10.02 -0.12
C ILE A 188 10.11 -10.35 0.98
N TRP A 189 9.73 -10.27 2.26
CA TRP A 189 10.56 -10.66 3.39
C TRP A 189 11.02 -12.10 3.30
N LYS A 190 10.14 -13.03 2.90
CA LYS A 190 10.49 -14.43 2.64
C LYS A 190 11.58 -14.57 1.58
N THR A 191 11.45 -13.82 0.47
CA THR A 191 12.46 -13.83 -0.59
C THR A 191 13.81 -13.30 -0.11
N TRP A 192 13.82 -12.19 0.64
CA TRP A 192 15.04 -11.59 1.19
C TRP A 192 15.72 -12.49 2.22
N TRP A 193 14.94 -13.20 3.05
CA TRP A 193 15.47 -14.21 3.96
C TRP A 193 16.11 -15.38 3.21
N GLN A 194 15.39 -15.99 2.27
CA GLN A 194 15.87 -17.13 1.50
C GLN A 194 17.12 -16.84 0.67
N THR A 195 17.36 -15.59 0.33
CA THR A 195 18.53 -15.13 -0.44
C THR A 195 19.64 -14.56 0.44
N GLY A 196 19.45 -14.53 1.77
CA GLY A 196 20.42 -14.04 2.72
C GLY A 196 20.50 -12.50 2.87
N VAL A 197 19.77 -11.74 2.04
CA VAL A 197 19.83 -10.27 2.09
C VAL A 197 19.22 -9.73 3.39
N ALA A 198 18.27 -10.43 4.00
CA ALA A 198 17.69 -10.06 5.29
C ALA A 198 18.69 -10.05 6.45
N ALA A 199 19.85 -10.71 6.31
CA ALA A 199 20.92 -10.74 7.32
C ALA A 199 21.84 -9.50 7.27
N HIS A 200 21.56 -8.54 6.38
CA HIS A 200 22.42 -7.35 6.25
C HIS A 200 22.36 -6.47 7.50
N PRO A 201 23.52 -6.11 8.12
CA PRO A 201 23.56 -5.43 9.42
C PRO A 201 22.98 -4.01 9.41
N GLU A 202 22.88 -3.38 8.26
CA GLU A 202 22.33 -2.02 8.12
C GLU A 202 20.80 -1.96 8.24
N ILE A 203 20.10 -3.12 8.19
CA ILE A 203 18.65 -3.17 8.39
C ILE A 203 18.37 -3.09 9.89
N SER A 204 18.10 -1.90 10.37
CA SER A 204 17.88 -1.63 11.80
C SER A 204 16.40 -1.70 12.20
N LEU A 205 15.48 -1.43 11.26
CA LEU A 205 14.04 -1.59 11.46
C LEU A 205 13.41 -2.27 10.24
N ALA A 206 12.94 -3.50 10.41
CA ALA A 206 12.22 -4.26 9.41
C ALA A 206 10.72 -4.17 9.67
N LEU A 207 9.95 -3.59 8.72
CA LEU A 207 8.50 -3.42 8.84
C LEU A 207 7.78 -4.36 7.89
N SER A 208 6.67 -4.96 8.33
CA SER A 208 5.81 -5.79 7.49
C SER A 208 4.34 -5.40 7.63
N ALA A 209 3.68 -5.10 6.50
CA ALA A 209 2.26 -4.77 6.43
C ALA A 209 1.61 -5.27 5.13
N GLY A 210 0.32 -4.96 4.94
CA GLY A 210 -0.43 -5.26 3.72
C GLY A 210 -0.99 -6.67 3.62
N SER A 211 -0.39 -7.64 4.34
CA SER A 211 -0.90 -9.01 4.50
C SER A 211 -0.44 -9.62 5.82
N PRO A 212 -1.07 -10.71 6.30
CA PRO A 212 -0.67 -11.35 7.52
C PRO A 212 0.78 -11.86 7.48
N LEU A 213 1.56 -11.51 8.51
CA LEU A 213 2.91 -12.04 8.72
C LEU A 213 2.82 -13.32 9.54
N SER A 214 3.31 -14.45 9.00
CA SER A 214 3.32 -15.72 9.72
C SER A 214 4.35 -15.73 10.87
N LEU A 215 4.04 -16.50 11.93
CA LEU A 215 5.00 -16.70 13.02
C LEU A 215 6.23 -17.50 12.56
N GLU A 216 6.04 -18.41 11.60
CA GLU A 216 7.10 -19.22 11.02
C GLU A 216 8.14 -18.35 10.33
N LEU A 217 7.70 -17.44 9.45
CA LEU A 217 8.61 -16.53 8.75
C LEU A 217 9.32 -15.59 9.72
N GLU A 218 8.55 -14.95 10.63
CA GLU A 218 9.11 -14.04 11.62
C GLU A 218 10.17 -14.72 12.51
N SER A 219 9.85 -15.94 13.00
CA SER A 219 10.75 -16.70 13.86
C SER A 219 11.99 -17.20 13.10
N ALA A 220 11.83 -17.63 11.84
CA ALA A 220 12.95 -18.09 11.02
C ALA A 220 13.93 -16.95 10.71
N VAL A 221 13.41 -15.78 10.29
CA VAL A 221 14.25 -14.59 10.04
C VAL A 221 14.98 -14.15 11.32
N TYR A 222 14.30 -14.18 12.46
CA TYR A 222 14.92 -13.83 13.74
C TYR A 222 16.01 -14.82 14.14
N ALA A 223 15.77 -16.14 13.98
CA ALA A 223 16.73 -17.17 14.33
C ALA A 223 17.98 -17.16 13.42
N ASP A 224 17.79 -16.96 12.11
CA ASP A 224 18.87 -17.05 11.13
C ASP A 224 19.63 -15.72 10.96
N CYS A 225 18.95 -14.58 11.10
CA CYS A 225 19.50 -13.28 10.79
C CYS A 225 19.62 -12.35 12.02
N GLY A 226 19.04 -12.71 13.16
CA GLY A 226 18.91 -11.82 14.32
C GLY A 226 17.97 -10.63 14.09
N LEU A 227 17.27 -10.59 12.95
CA LEU A 227 16.43 -9.48 12.55
C LEU A 227 14.98 -9.70 12.98
N LYS A 228 14.43 -8.80 13.80
CA LYS A 228 13.01 -8.78 14.13
C LYS A 228 12.22 -8.10 13.01
N ILE A 229 11.28 -8.81 12.39
CA ILE A 229 10.30 -8.19 11.50
C ILE A 229 9.13 -7.70 12.35
N HIS A 230 8.91 -6.40 12.39
CA HIS A 230 7.83 -5.76 13.13
C HIS A 230 6.54 -5.72 12.31
N ASN A 231 5.47 -6.28 12.84
CA ASN A 231 4.18 -6.21 12.19
C ASN A 231 3.61 -4.78 12.30
N PHE A 232 3.02 -4.29 11.21
CA PHE A 232 2.46 -2.95 11.11
C PHE A 232 1.09 -3.04 10.46
N TYR A 233 0.08 -2.53 11.14
CA TYR A 233 -1.31 -2.60 10.71
C TYR A 233 -1.89 -1.22 10.45
N GLY A 234 -2.62 -1.10 9.36
CA GLY A 234 -3.37 0.08 8.97
C GLY A 234 -4.26 -0.19 7.77
N THR A 235 -5.14 0.74 7.49
CA THR A 235 -6.00 0.71 6.30
C THR A 235 -5.74 1.94 5.42
N SER A 236 -6.16 1.89 4.17
CA SER A 236 -6.04 3.05 3.29
C SER A 236 -6.91 4.22 3.76
N GLU A 237 -7.98 3.93 4.45
CA GLU A 237 -8.99 4.87 4.92
C GLU A 237 -8.59 5.63 6.18
N THR A 238 -7.88 4.95 7.11
CA THR A 238 -7.58 5.49 8.45
C THR A 238 -6.10 5.75 8.70
N GLY A 239 -5.23 5.37 7.75
CA GLY A 239 -3.78 5.36 7.95
C GLY A 239 -3.32 4.25 8.89
N ALA A 240 -2.18 4.46 9.53
CA ALA A 240 -1.58 3.52 10.49
C ALA A 240 -2.42 3.41 11.76
N ILE A 241 -2.63 2.18 12.26
CA ILE A 241 -3.46 1.88 13.43
C ILE A 241 -2.64 1.24 14.55
N ALA A 242 -1.82 0.23 14.23
CA ALA A 242 -1.06 -0.49 15.25
C ALA A 242 0.33 -0.89 14.77
N PHE A 243 1.24 -1.03 15.73
CA PHE A 243 2.64 -1.39 15.51
C PHE A 243 3.11 -2.39 16.57
N ASP A 244 3.76 -3.47 16.15
CA ASP A 244 4.41 -4.43 17.04
C ASP A 244 5.80 -3.94 17.40
N ASP A 245 5.94 -3.34 18.57
CA ASP A 245 7.19 -2.79 19.12
C ASP A 245 8.01 -3.82 19.91
N SER A 246 7.65 -5.10 19.89
CA SER A 246 8.37 -6.14 20.62
C SER A 246 9.77 -6.38 20.04
N LEU A 247 10.73 -6.69 20.92
CA LEU A 247 12.12 -6.97 20.53
C LEU A 247 12.35 -8.44 20.11
N ALA A 248 11.36 -9.30 20.28
CA ALA A 248 11.40 -10.71 19.96
C ALA A 248 10.19 -11.12 19.11
N PRO A 249 10.24 -12.24 18.39
CA PRO A 249 9.12 -12.73 17.60
C PRO A 249 7.84 -12.88 18.42
N ARG A 250 6.70 -12.55 17.78
CA ARG A 250 5.39 -12.65 18.40
C ARG A 250 5.11 -14.10 18.84
N LYS A 251 4.32 -14.24 19.91
CA LYS A 251 3.86 -15.55 20.40
C LYS A 251 2.44 -15.89 19.94
N ARG A 252 1.68 -14.90 19.47
CA ARG A 252 0.29 -15.04 19.00
C ARG A 252 0.21 -14.60 17.54
N ALA A 253 -0.19 -15.50 16.66
CA ALA A 253 -0.22 -15.28 15.21
C ALA A 253 -1.08 -14.08 14.80
N HIS A 254 -2.22 -13.89 15.48
CA HIS A 254 -3.19 -12.85 15.16
C HIS A 254 -2.83 -11.46 15.72
N PHE A 255 -1.83 -11.36 16.59
CA PHE A 255 -1.39 -10.08 17.13
C PHE A 255 -0.76 -9.22 16.03
N VAL A 256 -1.29 -8.02 15.79
CA VAL A 256 -0.79 -7.11 14.77
C VAL A 256 -0.06 -5.90 15.32
N GLY A 257 -0.08 -5.70 16.64
CA GLY A 257 0.65 -4.65 17.32
C GLY A 257 -0.16 -3.96 18.41
N LYS A 258 0.50 -3.05 19.11
CA LYS A 258 -0.12 -2.11 20.06
C LYS A 258 -0.73 -0.95 19.27
N ILE A 259 -1.84 -0.43 19.77
CA ILE A 259 -2.52 0.72 19.20
C ILE A 259 -1.58 1.93 19.25
N LEU A 260 -1.41 2.60 18.12
CA LEU A 260 -0.60 3.80 18.02
C LEU A 260 -1.25 4.99 18.74
N PRO A 261 -0.48 5.95 19.27
CA PRO A 261 -1.03 7.10 19.98
C PRO A 261 -2.03 7.92 19.15
N GLY A 262 -3.10 8.36 19.79
CA GLY A 262 -4.13 9.20 19.17
C GLY A 262 -5.14 8.41 18.33
N ILE A 263 -5.21 7.10 18.50
CA ILE A 263 -6.20 6.23 17.83
C ILE A 263 -7.05 5.53 18.89
N ASP A 264 -8.35 5.53 18.68
CA ASP A 264 -9.28 4.70 19.43
C ASP A 264 -9.73 3.53 18.55
N VAL A 265 -9.68 2.32 19.10
CA VAL A 265 -10.13 1.10 18.44
C VAL A 265 -11.14 0.39 19.33
N ALA A 266 -12.23 -0.01 18.74
CA ALA A 266 -13.27 -0.80 19.38
C ALA A 266 -13.70 -1.96 18.47
N THR A 267 -14.62 -2.78 18.94
CA THR A 267 -15.29 -3.81 18.13
C THR A 267 -16.78 -3.54 18.09
N ASP A 268 -17.40 -3.74 16.93
CA ASP A 268 -18.86 -3.71 16.81
C ASP A 268 -19.51 -5.02 17.31
N GLY A 269 -20.84 -5.10 17.27
CA GLY A 269 -21.60 -6.29 17.69
C GLY A 269 -21.32 -7.55 16.86
N ALA A 270 -20.68 -7.43 15.69
CA ALA A 270 -20.25 -8.55 14.85
C ALA A 270 -18.75 -8.89 15.03
N GLY A 271 -18.05 -8.22 15.95
CA GLY A 271 -16.63 -8.39 16.19
C GLY A 271 -15.74 -7.72 15.14
N ARG A 272 -16.29 -6.83 14.29
CA ARG A 272 -15.48 -6.06 13.35
C ARG A 272 -14.77 -4.93 14.11
N LEU A 273 -13.52 -4.69 13.74
CA LEU A 273 -12.75 -3.57 14.29
C LEU A 273 -13.28 -2.24 13.74
N THR A 274 -13.52 -1.30 14.65
CA THR A 274 -13.92 0.06 14.35
C THR A 274 -12.85 1.02 14.85
N VAL A 275 -12.50 2.03 14.05
CA VAL A 275 -11.33 2.89 14.28
C VAL A 275 -11.73 4.36 14.22
N ALA A 276 -11.43 5.11 15.26
CA ALA A 276 -11.45 6.57 15.23
C ALA A 276 -10.02 7.10 15.15
N SER A 277 -9.75 7.88 14.12
CA SER A 277 -8.42 8.40 13.80
C SER A 277 -8.54 9.78 13.17
N ASP A 278 -7.71 10.72 13.59
CA ASP A 278 -7.57 12.04 12.99
C ASP A 278 -6.91 12.01 11.59
N ALA A 279 -6.38 10.84 11.19
CA ALA A 279 -5.89 10.56 9.84
C ALA A 279 -6.94 9.93 8.93
N CYS A 280 -8.18 9.72 9.41
CA CYS A 280 -9.24 9.13 8.61
C CYS A 280 -9.60 10.04 7.43
N ALA A 281 -9.85 9.45 6.25
CA ALA A 281 -10.22 10.18 5.05
C ALA A 281 -11.44 11.10 5.29
N LEU A 282 -11.46 12.26 4.62
CA LEU A 282 -12.58 13.20 4.64
C LEU A 282 -13.84 12.64 3.99
N GLY A 283 -13.65 11.73 3.03
CA GLY A 283 -14.71 11.15 2.24
C GLY A 283 -14.16 10.13 1.25
N ALA A 284 -15.06 9.45 0.56
CA ALA A 284 -14.74 8.58 -0.53
C ALA A 284 -15.72 8.75 -1.69
N ASP A 285 -15.26 8.44 -2.90
CA ASP A 285 -16.10 8.27 -4.07
C ASP A 285 -16.86 6.94 -3.99
N SER A 286 -17.77 6.86 -3.00
CA SER A 286 -18.58 5.69 -2.70
C SER A 286 -19.87 6.13 -2.02
N PRO A 287 -21.05 5.72 -2.54
CA PRO A 287 -22.34 6.04 -1.90
C PRO A 287 -22.48 5.47 -0.48
N ALA A 288 -21.74 4.38 -0.18
CA ALA A 288 -21.80 3.70 1.11
C ALA A 288 -20.82 4.29 2.15
N TRP A 289 -20.10 5.38 1.82
CA TRP A 289 -19.07 5.91 2.72
C TRP A 289 -19.59 6.29 4.09
N GLU A 290 -20.71 6.99 4.14
CA GLU A 290 -21.32 7.43 5.39
C GLU A 290 -21.83 6.23 6.23
N ASP A 291 -22.29 5.17 5.56
CA ASP A 291 -22.80 3.96 6.21
C ASP A 291 -21.68 3.12 6.85
N GLU A 292 -20.42 3.38 6.48
CA GLU A 292 -19.25 2.71 7.07
C GLU A 292 -18.87 3.29 8.43
N PHE A 293 -19.55 4.35 8.89
CA PHE A 293 -19.29 4.99 10.18
C PHE A 293 -20.33 4.66 11.24
N GLN A 294 -19.86 4.52 12.47
CA GLN A 294 -20.66 4.53 13.71
C GLN A 294 -20.19 5.69 14.56
N GLY A 295 -20.87 6.85 14.44
CA GLY A 295 -20.37 8.10 15.00
C GLY A 295 -19.04 8.51 14.37
N GLN A 296 -17.98 8.63 15.18
CA GLN A 296 -16.62 8.94 14.68
C GLN A 296 -15.80 7.71 14.28
N PHE A 297 -16.33 6.49 14.47
CA PHE A 297 -15.61 5.25 14.23
C PHE A 297 -15.87 4.73 12.81
N TYR A 298 -14.82 4.61 12.02
CA TYR A 298 -14.83 3.92 10.73
C TYR A 298 -14.85 2.40 10.95
N GLY A 299 -15.82 1.71 10.36
CA GLY A 299 -15.93 0.26 10.38
C GLY A 299 -14.98 -0.39 9.38
N THR A 300 -13.93 -1.03 9.85
CA THR A 300 -13.09 -1.85 8.99
C THR A 300 -13.82 -3.15 8.61
N LEU A 301 -13.27 -3.89 7.65
CA LEU A 301 -13.74 -5.26 7.35
C LEU A 301 -12.90 -6.33 8.04
N ASP A 302 -12.02 -5.93 8.94
CA ASP A 302 -11.23 -6.87 9.75
C ASP A 302 -11.98 -7.23 11.04
N VAL A 303 -12.10 -8.53 11.28
CA VAL A 303 -12.73 -9.09 12.48
C VAL A 303 -11.65 -9.52 13.46
N GLY A 304 -11.79 -9.10 14.71
CA GLY A 304 -10.77 -9.35 15.72
C GLY A 304 -11.16 -8.90 17.11
N GLU A 305 -10.17 -8.74 17.95
CA GLU A 305 -10.34 -8.29 19.34
C GLU A 305 -9.28 -7.23 19.69
N VAL A 306 -9.64 -6.37 20.64
CA VAL A 306 -8.74 -5.43 21.30
C VAL A 306 -8.53 -5.92 22.73
N SER A 307 -7.30 -6.21 23.10
CA SER A 307 -6.93 -6.70 24.42
C SER A 307 -5.56 -6.18 24.82
N ASP A 308 -5.39 -5.79 26.08
CA ASP A 308 -4.12 -5.31 26.66
C ASP A 308 -3.45 -4.18 25.83
N GLY A 309 -4.26 -3.29 25.24
CA GLY A 309 -3.79 -2.20 24.37
C GLY A 309 -3.26 -2.65 22.99
N GLY A 310 -3.47 -3.91 22.64
CA GLY A 310 -3.09 -4.50 21.36
C GLY A 310 -4.28 -4.97 20.53
N ILE A 311 -4.05 -5.14 19.25
CA ILE A 311 -5.04 -5.60 18.28
C ILE A 311 -4.68 -7.00 17.81
N PHE A 312 -5.72 -7.86 17.75
CA PHE A 312 -5.65 -9.21 17.23
C PHE A 312 -6.65 -9.36 16.09
N ILE A 313 -6.18 -9.69 14.89
CA ILE A 313 -7.02 -9.86 13.69
C ILE A 313 -7.18 -11.34 13.40
N ASN A 314 -8.42 -11.82 13.46
CA ASN A 314 -8.74 -13.22 13.19
C ASN A 314 -8.92 -13.48 11.69
N HIS A 315 -9.69 -12.63 11.01
CA HIS A 315 -9.93 -12.70 9.57
C HIS A 315 -10.46 -11.37 9.03
N CYS A 316 -10.58 -11.28 7.71
CA CYS A 316 -11.22 -10.15 7.04
C CYS A 316 -12.47 -10.66 6.30
N VAL A 317 -13.59 -9.96 6.45
CA VAL A 317 -14.88 -10.32 5.83
C VAL A 317 -15.08 -9.69 4.45
N GLY A 318 -14.05 -9.15 3.84
CA GLY A 318 -14.13 -8.48 2.54
C GLY A 318 -14.05 -9.44 1.36
N GLY A 319 -14.61 -9.03 0.23
CA GLY A 319 -14.59 -9.75 -1.05
C GLY A 319 -13.30 -9.57 -1.88
N ALA A 320 -12.38 -8.69 -1.46
CA ALA A 320 -11.14 -8.48 -2.18
C ALA A 320 -10.19 -9.68 -2.06
N ILE A 321 -9.50 -9.98 -3.17
CA ILE A 321 -8.42 -10.97 -3.18
C ILE A 321 -7.11 -10.25 -2.84
N ASN A 322 -6.48 -10.63 -1.73
CA ASN A 322 -5.18 -10.07 -1.37
C ASN A 322 -4.06 -10.90 -2.03
N VAL A 323 -3.36 -10.29 -2.96
CA VAL A 323 -2.24 -10.92 -3.68
C VAL A 323 -0.94 -10.23 -3.24
N ALA A 324 -0.21 -10.86 -2.34
CA ALA A 324 1.08 -10.35 -1.83
C ALA A 324 0.99 -8.88 -1.35
N GLY A 325 -0.03 -8.56 -0.53
CA GLY A 325 -0.25 -7.23 0.03
C GLY A 325 -1.05 -6.26 -0.84
N ARG A 326 -1.43 -6.64 -2.07
CA ARG A 326 -2.25 -5.85 -2.97
C ARG A 326 -3.66 -6.42 -3.05
N LYS A 327 -4.66 -5.56 -2.87
CA LYS A 327 -6.05 -5.97 -2.93
C LYS A 327 -6.58 -5.84 -4.36
N VAL A 328 -7.07 -6.95 -4.89
CA VAL A 328 -7.66 -7.05 -6.24
C VAL A 328 -9.16 -7.23 -6.12
N SER A 329 -9.91 -6.43 -6.86
CA SER A 329 -11.37 -6.54 -6.95
C SER A 329 -11.78 -7.70 -7.87
N PRO A 330 -12.40 -8.78 -7.37
CA PRO A 330 -12.92 -9.85 -8.23
C PRO A 330 -13.98 -9.33 -9.20
N ILE A 331 -14.85 -8.43 -8.74
CA ILE A 331 -15.94 -7.85 -9.52
C ILE A 331 -15.40 -7.06 -10.71
N ARG A 332 -14.41 -6.18 -10.47
CA ARG A 332 -13.76 -5.42 -11.54
C ARG A 332 -13.08 -6.33 -12.54
N LEU A 333 -12.32 -7.30 -12.06
CA LEU A 333 -11.59 -8.22 -12.93
C LEU A 333 -12.56 -9.08 -13.76
N GLN A 334 -13.67 -9.51 -13.16
CA GLN A 334 -14.74 -10.22 -13.88
C GLN A 334 -15.35 -9.34 -14.98
N THR A 335 -15.66 -8.07 -14.67
CA THR A 335 -16.21 -7.13 -15.65
C THR A 335 -15.25 -6.93 -16.83
N ILE A 336 -13.95 -6.80 -16.57
CA ILE A 336 -12.93 -6.68 -17.63
C ILE A 336 -12.91 -7.94 -18.49
N LEU A 337 -12.90 -9.13 -17.86
CA LEU A 337 -12.88 -10.40 -18.56
C LEU A 337 -14.11 -10.58 -19.48
N GLU A 338 -15.28 -10.21 -18.99
CA GLU A 338 -16.54 -10.31 -19.76
C GLU A 338 -16.61 -9.34 -20.94
N GLN A 339 -15.79 -8.28 -20.94
CA GLN A 339 -15.66 -7.33 -22.05
C GLN A 339 -14.64 -7.78 -23.12
N LEU A 340 -13.83 -8.82 -22.84
CA LEU A 340 -12.86 -9.34 -23.81
C LEU A 340 -13.55 -10.08 -24.95
N ASP A 341 -12.99 -9.93 -26.15
CA ASP A 341 -13.48 -10.69 -27.29
C ASP A 341 -13.31 -12.20 -27.08
N GLY A 342 -14.36 -12.95 -27.37
CA GLY A 342 -14.38 -14.38 -27.16
C GLY A 342 -14.81 -14.86 -25.78
N VAL A 343 -14.99 -14.00 -24.79
CA VAL A 343 -15.52 -14.36 -23.48
C VAL A 343 -17.04 -14.23 -23.48
N ALA A 344 -17.74 -15.26 -23.03
CA ALA A 344 -19.19 -15.27 -22.87
C ALA A 344 -19.62 -15.01 -21.43
N ALA A 345 -18.86 -15.51 -20.47
CA ALA A 345 -19.05 -15.26 -19.03
C ALA A 345 -17.74 -15.50 -18.29
N ALA A 346 -17.57 -14.87 -17.16
CA ALA A 346 -16.43 -15.02 -16.29
C ALA A 346 -16.86 -15.20 -14.83
N VAL A 347 -16.08 -15.97 -14.07
CA VAL A 347 -16.15 -16.04 -12.61
C VAL A 347 -14.73 -15.84 -12.09
N VAL A 348 -14.59 -14.89 -11.18
CA VAL A 348 -13.31 -14.58 -10.52
C VAL A 348 -13.46 -14.87 -9.04
N GLU A 349 -12.60 -15.72 -8.53
CA GLU A 349 -12.63 -16.15 -7.13
C GLU A 349 -11.21 -16.24 -6.54
N ARG A 350 -11.16 -16.24 -5.23
CA ARG A 350 -9.90 -16.46 -4.50
C ARG A 350 -9.51 -17.92 -4.64
N GLY A 351 -8.31 -18.16 -5.19
CA GLY A 351 -7.65 -19.46 -5.16
C GLY A 351 -6.81 -19.62 -3.89
N GLU A 352 -6.65 -20.87 -3.46
CA GLU A 352 -5.69 -21.19 -2.40
C GLU A 352 -4.28 -21.05 -2.95
N SER A 353 -3.41 -20.31 -2.23
CA SER A 353 -1.99 -20.28 -2.51
C SER A 353 -1.29 -21.38 -1.72
N ARG A 354 -0.34 -22.09 -2.36
CA ARG A 354 0.58 -23.00 -1.66
C ARG A 354 1.62 -22.24 -0.83
N ASP A 355 1.76 -20.95 -1.08
CA ASP A 355 2.64 -20.04 -0.37
C ASP A 355 1.79 -19.14 0.54
N PHE A 356 1.82 -19.42 1.85
CA PHE A 356 1.03 -18.70 2.86
C PHE A 356 1.30 -17.19 2.84
N GLU A 357 2.55 -16.77 2.61
CA GLU A 357 2.94 -15.36 2.59
C GLU A 357 2.42 -14.60 1.37
N ARG A 358 1.98 -15.29 0.33
CA ARG A 358 1.23 -14.68 -0.78
C ARG A 358 -0.24 -14.42 -0.44
N PHE A 359 -0.76 -15.11 0.56
CA PHE A 359 -2.08 -15.03 1.14
C PHE A 359 -3.22 -15.43 0.20
N GLY A 360 -3.21 -15.09 -1.08
CA GLY A 360 -4.21 -15.48 -2.07
C GLY A 360 -3.69 -15.45 -3.48
N GLU A 361 -4.33 -16.22 -4.33
CA GLU A 361 -4.11 -16.23 -5.77
C GLU A 361 -5.45 -15.99 -6.48
N ILE A 362 -5.37 -15.43 -7.68
CA ILE A 362 -6.57 -15.20 -8.48
C ILE A 362 -6.83 -16.44 -9.32
N ARG A 363 -8.02 -17.02 -9.16
CA ARG A 363 -8.56 -18.06 -10.00
C ARG A 363 -9.65 -17.49 -10.90
N VAL A 364 -9.61 -17.84 -12.17
CA VAL A 364 -10.68 -17.47 -13.10
C VAL A 364 -11.23 -18.71 -13.81
N ARG A 365 -12.53 -18.73 -14.00
CA ARG A 365 -13.26 -19.68 -14.82
C ARG A 365 -13.95 -18.89 -15.92
N LEU A 366 -13.66 -19.24 -17.16
CA LEU A 366 -14.17 -18.52 -18.34
C LEU A 366 -15.01 -19.43 -19.21
N SER A 367 -16.19 -18.96 -19.58
CA SER A 367 -16.94 -19.53 -20.67
C SER A 367 -16.50 -18.87 -21.97
N VAL A 368 -15.95 -19.65 -22.89
CA VAL A 368 -15.30 -19.14 -24.11
C VAL A 368 -16.13 -19.52 -25.35
N LYS A 369 -16.36 -18.53 -26.20
CA LYS A 369 -17.08 -18.70 -27.47
C LYS A 369 -16.28 -19.58 -28.45
N PRO A 370 -16.93 -20.39 -29.30
CA PRO A 370 -16.24 -21.18 -30.30
C PRO A 370 -15.31 -20.35 -31.19
N GLY A 371 -14.14 -20.91 -31.49
CA GLY A 371 -13.15 -20.26 -32.37
C GLY A 371 -12.18 -19.29 -31.66
N HIS A 372 -12.29 -19.07 -30.35
CA HIS A 372 -11.41 -18.21 -29.59
C HIS A 372 -10.41 -19.02 -28.77
N GLU A 373 -9.15 -18.60 -28.79
CA GLU A 373 -8.05 -19.28 -28.11
C GLU A 373 -7.76 -18.68 -26.74
N ALA A 374 -7.55 -19.53 -25.75
CA ALA A 374 -7.16 -19.14 -24.39
C ALA A 374 -5.94 -18.20 -24.32
N LYS A 375 -4.97 -18.37 -25.23
CA LYS A 375 -3.76 -17.54 -25.29
C LYS A 375 -4.09 -16.09 -25.67
N VAL A 376 -5.02 -15.90 -26.60
CA VAL A 376 -5.44 -14.56 -27.05
C VAL A 376 -6.14 -13.81 -25.92
N ILE A 377 -7.06 -14.50 -25.21
CA ILE A 377 -7.78 -13.91 -24.07
C ILE A 377 -6.80 -13.50 -22.96
N ARG A 378 -5.81 -14.32 -22.65
CA ARG A 378 -4.78 -13.98 -21.65
C ARG A 378 -3.97 -12.75 -22.07
N GLU A 379 -3.64 -12.62 -23.35
CA GLU A 379 -2.89 -11.48 -23.85
C GLU A 379 -3.75 -10.20 -23.85
N GLN A 380 -5.01 -10.28 -24.22
CA GLN A 380 -5.96 -9.16 -24.13
C GLN A 380 -6.10 -8.68 -22.67
N LEU A 381 -6.21 -9.61 -21.72
CA LEU A 381 -6.28 -9.25 -20.30
C LEU A 381 -4.99 -8.55 -19.82
N ARG A 382 -3.82 -9.07 -20.22
CA ARG A 382 -2.52 -8.49 -19.83
C ARG A 382 -2.37 -7.03 -20.23
N GLN A 383 -3.01 -6.61 -21.32
CA GLN A 383 -3.02 -5.22 -21.75
C GLN A 383 -3.97 -4.33 -20.96
N GLN A 384 -4.81 -4.92 -20.10
CA GLN A 384 -5.90 -4.24 -19.42
C GLN A 384 -5.76 -4.22 -17.89
N VAL A 385 -4.87 -5.03 -17.32
CA VAL A 385 -4.70 -5.14 -15.87
C VAL A 385 -3.21 -5.07 -15.52
N GLU A 386 -2.94 -4.82 -14.25
CA GLU A 386 -1.59 -4.82 -13.71
C GLU A 386 -1.05 -6.27 -13.59
N SER A 387 0.26 -6.43 -13.57
CA SER A 387 0.90 -7.75 -13.57
C SER A 387 0.50 -8.63 -12.38
N TRP A 388 0.23 -8.02 -11.21
CA TRP A 388 -0.22 -8.74 -10.00
C TRP A 388 -1.70 -9.12 -10.04
N GLU A 389 -2.49 -8.50 -10.90
CA GLU A 389 -3.91 -8.82 -11.12
C GLU A 389 -4.09 -9.98 -12.10
N MET A 390 -3.02 -10.42 -12.77
CA MET A 390 -3.09 -11.55 -13.69
C MET A 390 -3.41 -12.84 -12.94
N PRO A 391 -4.48 -13.55 -13.34
CA PRO A 391 -4.84 -14.83 -12.73
C PRO A 391 -3.73 -15.86 -12.89
N ARG A 392 -3.50 -16.65 -11.85
CA ARG A 392 -2.58 -17.80 -11.92
C ARG A 392 -3.28 -19.09 -12.31
N HIS A 393 -4.53 -19.22 -11.94
CA HIS A 393 -5.33 -20.39 -12.22
C HIS A 393 -6.42 -20.04 -13.24
N TRP A 394 -6.40 -20.75 -14.36
CA TRP A 394 -7.32 -20.53 -15.47
C TRP A 394 -8.04 -21.83 -15.79
N GLU A 395 -9.36 -21.78 -15.78
CA GLU A 395 -10.22 -22.84 -16.22
C GLU A 395 -11.07 -22.33 -17.40
N PHE A 396 -10.99 -23.00 -18.53
CA PHE A 396 -11.75 -22.66 -19.73
C PHE A 396 -12.83 -23.71 -19.95
N VAL A 397 -14.07 -23.27 -20.00
CA VAL A 397 -15.22 -24.16 -20.21
C VAL A 397 -15.99 -23.75 -21.48
N PRO A 398 -16.52 -24.70 -22.26
CA PRO A 398 -17.39 -24.39 -23.38
C PRO A 398 -18.63 -23.63 -22.92
N VAL A 399 -19.18 -22.76 -23.80
CA VAL A 399 -20.40 -21.96 -23.52
C VAL A 399 -21.57 -22.84 -23.11
N GLU A 400 -21.67 -24.01 -23.67
CA GLU A 400 -22.75 -24.98 -23.42
C GLU A 400 -22.80 -25.54 -22.00
N CYS A 401 -21.67 -25.47 -21.27
CA CYS A 401 -21.56 -26.01 -19.91
C CYS A 401 -22.08 -25.07 -18.82
N GLY A 402 -22.29 -23.80 -19.15
CA GLY A 402 -22.68 -22.77 -18.18
C GLY A 402 -21.70 -22.60 -16.99
N LEU A 403 -21.35 -21.39 -16.61
CA LEU A 403 -20.59 -21.13 -15.41
C LEU A 403 -21.54 -21.12 -14.20
N LYS A 404 -21.44 -22.12 -13.33
CA LYS A 404 -22.07 -22.04 -12.01
C LYS A 404 -21.04 -21.53 -11.00
N PRO A 405 -21.37 -20.53 -10.15
CA PRO A 405 -20.52 -20.20 -9.02
C PRO A 405 -20.41 -21.44 -8.13
N HIS A 406 -19.19 -21.77 -7.67
CA HIS A 406 -19.03 -22.72 -6.58
C HIS A 406 -19.58 -22.03 -5.33
N LEU A 407 -20.72 -22.49 -4.84
CA LEU A 407 -21.15 -22.22 -3.48
C LEU A 407 -20.14 -22.92 -2.55
N ALA A 408 -19.25 -22.11 -1.93
CA ALA A 408 -18.43 -22.56 -0.83
C ALA A 408 -19.20 -22.44 0.47
#